data_80789091a42043e0b7731679535b0481
#
_entry.id   80789091a42043e0b7731679535b0481
#
_cell.length_a   1.000
_cell.length_b   1.000
_cell.length_c   1.000
_cell.angle_alpha   90.00
_cell.angle_beta   90.00
_cell.angle_gamma   90.00
#
_symmetry.space_group_name_H-M   'P 1'
#
loop_
_entity.id
_entity.type
_entity.pdbx_description
1 polymer ?
#
loop_
_entity_poly.entity_id
_entity_poly.type
_entity_poly.pdbx_seq_one_letter_code
_entity_poly.pdbx_strand_id
1 'polypeptide(L)'
;MADFLTTLNAQPLLTDGAMGSYLFELTGRLSETNHVYESFNVDQPDLIRRVHRDYLAAGARCLKTNTFGANRVQLKQFGLEHRVAELNRAGVTVARTAGSEPVFVLASVGPASGPLLTPAAIAECYTEQLQSLIAAGADALLLETFASQPQLELLIALIRSISDAPPIIAEMTFSPELSPAAFVKRMAEIGAAVAGVNCCAPWDASAFVDAAQRAPLPLVVMPNAGGFQRIGNRFMSSVNPEYVGRLARSFLDRGVRLIGGCCEMHPPHIREMHNYLRARQPGTSTVTAPIQSSRPPVGNPEKSRNGRFSEKLKAGQFVVSVEMLPPRGTDVKLAQSKIDFLRQLADGGLADAVDFTDGSRGIPLMAPGDFIHLARTQLAWTHDRLELIPHFTGRDLNLMGIQSRLIGYHANRIHNVLFITGDPPKMSPTYPRSTAVFDLDSVALVRLTQSCLNAGVDFGGAPLGKQADPRTHFTIGTGFEPEAVDQRRELDRLRQKLDNGADYVMTQPAFHHEPLAALGPFRQQCSILVGVMVLTGFEQARRLAQVPGVVLPDAILQRLAAKSDPADQAKIGQEIAAEQVRWVRQEGWNGLYLMAPGSTAGISAILQAGFS
;
A
#
# COMPACT_ATOMS: atom_id res chain seq x y z
N MET A 1 35.98 1.25 -3.09
CA MET A 1 34.58 0.88 -3.50
C MET A 1 34.56 0.92 -5.03
N ALA A 2 33.82 0.05 -5.72
CA ALA A 2 33.56 0.23 -7.14
C ALA A 2 32.85 1.58 -7.35
N ASP A 3 33.05 2.22 -8.50
CA ASP A 3 32.38 3.48 -8.81
C ASP A 3 30.86 3.32 -8.89
N PHE A 4 30.14 4.44 -8.86
CA PHE A 4 28.68 4.47 -8.85
C PHE A 4 28.06 3.70 -10.02
N LEU A 5 28.51 3.95 -11.26
CA LEU A 5 27.91 3.30 -12.44
C LEU A 5 28.21 1.81 -12.50
N THR A 6 29.43 1.40 -12.16
CA THR A 6 29.79 -0.03 -12.08
C THR A 6 28.89 -0.75 -11.07
N THR A 7 28.65 -0.13 -9.90
CA THR A 7 27.77 -0.72 -8.87
C THR A 7 26.31 -0.74 -9.34
N LEU A 8 25.82 0.36 -9.92
CA LEU A 8 24.44 0.47 -10.42
C LEU A 8 24.15 -0.56 -11.52
N ASN A 9 25.11 -0.81 -12.41
CA ASN A 9 24.98 -1.81 -13.46
C ASN A 9 25.00 -3.24 -12.91
N ALA A 10 25.73 -3.49 -11.83
CA ALA A 10 25.77 -4.80 -11.20
C ALA A 10 24.53 -5.11 -10.36
N GLN A 11 23.99 -4.13 -9.64
CA GLN A 11 22.83 -4.30 -8.76
C GLN A 11 21.99 -3.02 -8.66
N PRO A 12 20.68 -3.14 -8.41
CA PRO A 12 19.85 -1.97 -8.13
C PRO A 12 20.31 -1.24 -6.87
N LEU A 13 20.20 0.07 -6.87
CA LEU A 13 20.53 0.92 -5.74
C LEU A 13 19.29 1.64 -5.21
N LEU A 14 19.21 1.75 -3.88
CA LEU A 14 18.17 2.49 -3.18
C LEU A 14 18.71 3.84 -2.73
N THR A 15 18.02 4.93 -3.13
CA THR A 15 18.32 6.27 -2.62
C THR A 15 17.49 6.57 -1.36
N ASP A 16 17.78 7.68 -0.74
CA ASP A 16 16.98 8.28 0.31
C ASP A 16 15.65 8.86 -0.20
N GLY A 17 14.93 9.57 0.68
CA GLY A 17 13.65 10.20 0.41
C GLY A 17 13.71 11.73 0.41
N ALA A 18 12.66 12.35 0.96
CA ALA A 18 12.52 13.79 1.05
C ALA A 18 13.50 14.42 2.04
N MET A 19 14.19 15.50 1.64
CA MET A 19 14.95 16.33 2.56
C MET A 19 14.06 17.39 3.22
N GLY A 20 13.43 18.25 2.44
CA GLY A 20 12.70 19.42 2.95
C GLY A 20 11.50 19.04 3.84
N SER A 21 10.61 18.17 3.40
CA SER A 21 9.44 17.78 4.19
C SER A 21 9.81 16.97 5.44
N TYR A 22 10.92 16.24 5.41
CA TYR A 22 11.40 15.54 6.59
C TYR A 22 12.07 16.48 7.60
N LEU A 23 12.82 17.49 7.16
CA LEU A 23 13.33 18.57 8.01
C LEU A 23 12.17 19.33 8.68
N PHE A 24 11.10 19.59 7.94
CA PHE A 24 9.90 20.18 8.49
C PHE A 24 9.28 19.31 9.60
N GLU A 25 9.15 18.00 9.39
CA GLU A 25 8.63 17.07 10.40
C GLU A 25 9.50 17.08 11.69
N LEU A 26 10.82 17.12 11.53
CA LEU A 26 11.76 17.11 12.65
C LEU A 26 11.78 18.43 13.43
N THR A 27 11.57 19.56 12.77
CA THR A 27 11.73 20.89 13.39
C THR A 27 10.40 21.51 13.80
N GLY A 28 9.26 21.05 13.26
CA GLY A 28 7.93 21.64 13.44
C GLY A 28 7.82 23.06 12.90
N ARG A 29 8.79 23.52 12.12
CA ARG A 29 8.84 24.87 11.55
C ARG A 29 8.23 24.86 10.16
N LEU A 30 7.05 25.45 10.01
CA LEU A 30 6.52 25.83 8.71
C LEU A 30 7.46 26.84 8.05
N SER A 31 7.58 26.76 6.74
CA SER A 31 8.28 27.73 5.88
C SER A 31 7.64 29.14 5.87
N GLU A 32 6.91 29.50 6.89
CA GLU A 32 6.37 30.87 7.06
C GLU A 32 7.46 31.92 7.30
N THR A 33 8.66 31.46 7.60
CA THR A 33 9.83 32.30 7.68
C THR A 33 10.85 31.77 6.66
N ASN A 34 11.05 32.48 5.59
CA ASN A 34 12.17 32.51 4.62
C ASN A 34 13.43 31.68 4.95
N HIS A 35 13.29 30.38 5.23
CA HIS A 35 14.42 29.50 5.49
C HIS A 35 14.83 28.78 4.20
N VAL A 36 16.08 28.99 3.83
CA VAL A 36 16.77 28.16 2.84
C VAL A 36 17.31 26.97 3.58
N TYR A 37 16.72 25.78 3.43
CA TYR A 37 17.20 24.57 4.11
C TYR A 37 18.67 24.23 3.75
N GLU A 38 19.13 24.66 2.60
CA GLU A 38 20.51 24.50 2.16
C GLU A 38 21.51 25.19 3.08
N SER A 39 21.13 26.30 3.75
CA SER A 39 21.99 26.95 4.74
C SER A 39 22.29 26.06 5.94
N PHE A 40 21.41 25.10 6.26
CA PHE A 40 21.59 24.16 7.37
C PHE A 40 22.79 23.22 7.18
N ASN A 41 23.30 23.09 5.95
CA ASN A 41 24.55 22.36 5.72
C ASN A 41 25.71 22.92 6.54
N VAL A 42 25.68 24.25 6.81
CA VAL A 42 26.70 24.98 7.58
C VAL A 42 26.15 25.40 8.93
N ASP A 43 24.94 25.95 8.97
CA ASP A 43 24.36 26.56 10.17
C ASP A 43 23.84 25.51 11.16
N GLN A 44 23.41 24.33 10.70
CA GLN A 44 22.91 23.21 11.50
C GLN A 44 23.33 21.84 10.91
N PRO A 45 24.61 21.56 10.75
CA PRO A 45 25.10 20.36 10.05
C PRO A 45 24.69 19.05 10.75
N ASP A 46 24.52 19.07 12.06
CA ASP A 46 24.11 17.90 12.83
C ASP A 46 22.65 17.49 12.54
N LEU A 47 21.78 18.46 12.23
CA LEU A 47 20.43 18.19 11.82
C LEU A 47 20.39 17.51 10.44
N ILE A 48 21.13 18.03 9.48
CA ILE A 48 21.26 17.39 8.14
C ILE A 48 21.90 16.01 8.25
N ARG A 49 22.95 15.88 9.07
CA ARG A 49 23.58 14.57 9.34
C ARG A 49 22.59 13.57 9.96
N ARG A 50 21.70 14.03 10.84
CA ARG A 50 20.64 13.20 11.41
C ARG A 50 19.70 12.71 10.32
N VAL A 51 19.21 13.57 9.42
CA VAL A 51 18.37 13.18 8.30
C VAL A 51 19.01 12.08 7.46
N HIS A 52 20.27 12.26 7.08
CA HIS A 52 21.00 11.25 6.32
C HIS A 52 21.15 9.92 7.08
N ARG A 53 21.46 9.96 8.40
CA ARG A 53 21.55 8.77 9.24
C ARG A 53 20.23 8.01 9.33
N ASP A 54 19.11 8.72 9.44
CA ASP A 54 17.80 8.12 9.51
C ASP A 54 17.46 7.38 8.20
N TYR A 55 17.87 7.92 7.04
CA TYR A 55 17.73 7.24 5.75
C TYR A 55 18.69 6.07 5.58
N LEU A 56 19.94 6.18 6.04
CA LEU A 56 20.87 5.04 6.06
C LEU A 56 20.35 3.90 6.93
N ALA A 57 19.81 4.22 8.11
CA ALA A 57 19.18 3.25 8.99
C ALA A 57 17.89 2.63 8.38
N ALA A 58 17.26 3.33 7.43
CA ALA A 58 16.16 2.82 6.64
C ALA A 58 16.61 1.93 5.46
N GLY A 59 17.91 1.86 5.17
CA GLY A 59 18.48 0.99 4.13
C GLY A 59 18.92 1.69 2.85
N ALA A 60 18.87 3.02 2.79
CA ALA A 60 19.44 3.77 1.67
C ALA A 60 20.94 3.47 1.48
N ARG A 61 21.38 3.41 0.23
CA ARG A 61 22.78 3.23 -0.18
C ARG A 61 23.33 4.44 -0.95
N CYS A 62 22.43 5.30 -1.41
CA CYS A 62 22.73 6.57 -2.05
C CYS A 62 22.05 7.68 -1.25
N LEU A 63 22.76 8.76 -0.98
CA LEU A 63 22.24 9.95 -0.29
C LEU A 63 22.22 11.13 -1.24
N LYS A 64 21.08 11.81 -1.37
CA LYS A 64 20.96 13.10 -2.06
C LYS A 64 21.46 14.20 -1.15
N THR A 65 22.31 15.08 -1.64
CA THR A 65 22.79 16.22 -0.85
C THR A 65 21.65 17.23 -0.61
N ASN A 66 21.74 17.98 0.48
CA ASN A 66 20.84 19.11 0.75
C ASN A 66 21.30 20.36 -0.02
N THR A 67 21.29 20.29 -1.37
CA THR A 67 21.83 21.32 -2.26
C THR A 67 20.90 21.64 -3.45
N PHE A 68 19.66 21.17 -3.41
CA PHE A 68 18.67 21.32 -4.49
C PHE A 68 18.54 22.75 -5.00
N GLY A 69 18.36 23.73 -4.11
CA GLY A 69 18.24 25.14 -4.40
C GLY A 69 19.53 25.96 -4.19
N ALA A 70 20.70 25.31 -3.98
CA ALA A 70 21.95 25.99 -3.69
C ALA A 70 22.63 26.61 -4.92
N ASN A 71 21.85 27.04 -5.92
CA ASN A 71 22.34 27.80 -7.07
C ASN A 71 22.26 29.31 -6.83
N ARG A 72 23.01 30.08 -7.61
CA ARG A 72 23.13 31.54 -7.45
C ARG A 72 21.80 32.26 -7.54
N VAL A 73 20.93 31.86 -8.47
CA VAL A 73 19.63 32.53 -8.71
C VAL A 73 18.67 32.30 -7.54
N GLN A 74 18.61 31.09 -7.02
CA GLN A 74 17.75 30.77 -5.86
C GLN A 74 18.28 31.45 -4.58
N LEU A 75 19.57 31.33 -4.30
CA LEU A 75 20.18 31.89 -3.10
C LEU A 75 20.12 33.42 -3.07
N LYS A 76 20.13 34.09 -4.24
CA LYS A 76 19.99 35.55 -4.35
C LYS A 76 18.67 36.06 -3.80
N GLN A 77 17.59 35.27 -3.88
CA GLN A 77 16.29 35.66 -3.31
C GLN A 77 16.34 35.81 -1.79
N PHE A 78 17.36 35.24 -1.17
CA PHE A 78 17.57 35.23 0.29
C PHE A 78 18.84 36.01 0.70
N GLY A 79 19.53 36.66 -0.24
CA GLY A 79 20.79 37.37 0.02
C GLY A 79 21.96 36.45 0.30
N LEU A 80 21.89 35.18 -0.10
CA LEU A 80 22.91 34.15 0.15
C LEU A 80 23.69 33.75 -1.09
N GLU A 81 23.61 34.51 -2.19
CA GLU A 81 24.33 34.22 -3.45
C GLU A 81 25.85 34.17 -3.32
N HIS A 82 26.41 34.76 -2.27
CA HIS A 82 27.82 34.72 -1.95
C HIS A 82 28.26 33.43 -1.25
N ARG A 83 27.30 32.60 -0.81
CA ARG A 83 27.55 31.32 -0.09
C ARG A 83 27.39 30.09 -1.00
N VAL A 84 27.20 30.21 -2.30
CA VAL A 84 26.98 29.08 -3.23
C VAL A 84 28.03 27.99 -3.02
N ALA A 85 29.33 28.35 -3.10
CA ALA A 85 30.42 27.39 -2.98
C ALA A 85 30.49 26.72 -1.59
N GLU A 86 30.27 27.51 -0.53
CA GLU A 86 30.28 27.04 0.85
C GLU A 86 29.17 26.00 1.10
N LEU A 87 27.94 26.33 0.76
CA LEU A 87 26.77 25.51 1.03
C LEU A 87 26.78 24.18 0.26
N ASN A 88 27.23 24.21 -1.00
CA ASN A 88 27.34 23.01 -1.81
C ASN A 88 28.45 22.05 -1.32
N ARG A 89 29.64 22.56 -0.99
CA ARG A 89 30.71 21.74 -0.41
C ARG A 89 30.31 21.13 0.93
N ALA A 90 29.67 21.91 1.80
CA ALA A 90 29.20 21.45 3.09
C ALA A 90 28.14 20.35 2.91
N GLY A 91 27.20 20.49 1.96
CA GLY A 91 26.20 19.49 1.67
C GLY A 91 26.77 18.12 1.29
N VAL A 92 27.78 18.11 0.41
CA VAL A 92 28.48 16.86 0.05
C VAL A 92 29.24 16.29 1.26
N THR A 93 29.93 17.12 2.02
CA THR A 93 30.71 16.69 3.20
C THR A 93 29.79 16.07 4.28
N VAL A 94 28.65 16.70 4.58
CA VAL A 94 27.72 16.19 5.58
C VAL A 94 27.11 14.85 5.14
N ALA A 95 26.74 14.70 3.88
CA ALA A 95 26.23 13.44 3.33
C ALA A 95 27.30 12.34 3.39
N ARG A 96 28.54 12.64 2.96
CA ARG A 96 29.67 11.69 2.94
C ARG A 96 30.03 11.18 4.34
N THR A 97 29.92 12.03 5.36
CA THR A 97 30.28 11.72 6.76
C THR A 97 29.09 11.28 7.62
N ALA A 98 27.93 11.04 7.03
CA ALA A 98 26.73 10.70 7.79
C ALA A 98 26.77 9.28 8.39
N GLY A 99 27.40 8.32 7.73
CA GLY A 99 27.49 6.92 8.15
C GLY A 99 28.93 6.46 8.36
N SER A 100 29.07 5.27 8.97
CA SER A 100 30.36 4.57 9.12
C SER A 100 30.73 3.73 7.91
N GLU A 101 29.74 3.32 7.12
CA GLU A 101 29.94 2.56 5.89
C GLU A 101 30.01 3.50 4.67
N PRO A 102 30.74 3.10 3.62
CA PRO A 102 30.80 3.87 2.39
C PRO A 102 29.43 3.98 1.72
N VAL A 103 29.06 5.20 1.32
CA VAL A 103 27.79 5.52 0.64
C VAL A 103 28.07 6.29 -0.64
N PHE A 104 27.18 6.20 -1.62
CA PHE A 104 27.21 7.07 -2.79
C PHE A 104 26.52 8.39 -2.47
N VAL A 105 27.17 9.50 -2.81
CA VAL A 105 26.66 10.85 -2.63
C VAL A 105 26.22 11.40 -3.98
N LEU A 106 24.91 11.56 -4.14
CA LEU A 106 24.29 12.13 -5.33
C LEU A 106 24.07 13.62 -5.10
N ALA A 107 24.80 14.45 -5.83
CA ALA A 107 24.70 15.90 -5.69
C ALA A 107 23.40 16.41 -6.33
N SER A 108 22.44 16.77 -5.50
CA SER A 108 21.13 17.27 -5.90
C SER A 108 21.23 18.68 -6.49
N VAL A 109 20.71 18.85 -7.72
CA VAL A 109 20.63 20.10 -8.47
C VAL A 109 19.21 20.25 -9.00
N GLY A 110 18.47 21.21 -8.44
CA GLY A 110 17.10 21.52 -8.85
C GLY A 110 17.00 22.64 -9.88
N PRO A 111 15.81 22.84 -10.49
CA PRO A 111 15.56 23.95 -11.41
C PRO A 111 15.67 25.29 -10.70
N ALA A 112 16.19 26.29 -11.40
CA ALA A 112 16.13 27.68 -10.94
C ALA A 112 14.73 28.28 -11.15
N SER A 113 14.40 29.29 -10.37
CA SER A 113 13.16 30.04 -10.55
C SER A 113 13.14 30.78 -11.90
N GLY A 114 12.12 30.48 -12.71
CA GLY A 114 11.93 31.07 -14.04
C GLY A 114 12.62 30.31 -15.19
N PRO A 115 12.26 30.64 -16.43
CA PRO A 115 12.76 29.94 -17.60
C PRO A 115 14.19 30.40 -17.95
N LEU A 116 15.16 29.54 -17.69
CA LEU A 116 16.55 29.71 -18.16
C LEU A 116 16.68 29.01 -19.52
N LEU A 117 16.50 29.75 -20.60
CA LEU A 117 16.44 29.20 -21.96
C LEU A 117 17.69 29.56 -22.80
N THR A 118 18.74 30.12 -22.23
CA THR A 118 19.99 30.41 -22.92
C THR A 118 21.19 29.77 -22.21
N PRO A 119 22.24 29.37 -22.95
CA PRO A 119 23.45 28.84 -22.34
C PRO A 119 24.11 29.83 -21.34
N ALA A 120 24.06 31.11 -21.61
CA ALA A 120 24.61 32.14 -20.71
C ALA A 120 23.87 32.20 -19.37
N ALA A 121 22.53 32.19 -19.39
CA ALA A 121 21.72 32.20 -18.17
C ALA A 121 21.89 30.90 -17.35
N ILE A 122 22.02 29.74 -17.99
CA ILE A 122 22.33 28.47 -17.34
C ILE A 122 23.73 28.53 -16.72
N ALA A 123 24.74 29.03 -17.44
CA ALA A 123 26.09 29.13 -16.92
C ALA A 123 26.19 30.09 -15.72
N GLU A 124 25.54 31.25 -15.78
CA GLU A 124 25.47 32.20 -14.66
C GLU A 124 24.83 31.57 -13.41
N CYS A 125 23.77 30.79 -13.60
CA CYS A 125 23.07 30.17 -12.50
C CYS A 125 23.82 29.02 -11.84
N TYR A 126 24.40 28.10 -12.63
CA TYR A 126 24.83 26.81 -12.14
C TYR A 126 26.32 26.55 -12.10
N THR A 127 27.17 27.35 -12.79
CA THR A 127 28.60 27.02 -12.89
C THR A 127 29.27 26.88 -11.52
N GLU A 128 29.05 27.82 -10.60
CA GLU A 128 29.65 27.80 -9.27
C GLU A 128 29.12 26.62 -8.42
N GLN A 129 27.83 26.33 -8.52
CA GLN A 129 27.25 25.19 -7.85
C GLN A 129 27.90 23.89 -8.33
N LEU A 130 27.91 23.65 -9.64
CA LEU A 130 28.46 22.43 -10.25
C LEU A 130 29.94 22.24 -9.91
N GLN A 131 30.76 23.29 -10.07
CA GLN A 131 32.18 23.23 -9.74
C GLN A 131 32.43 22.89 -8.26
N SER A 132 31.60 23.45 -7.37
CA SER A 132 31.69 23.19 -5.93
C SER A 132 31.29 21.77 -5.55
N LEU A 133 30.24 21.22 -6.17
CA LEU A 133 29.78 19.84 -5.95
C LEU A 133 30.81 18.81 -6.48
N ILE A 134 31.37 19.05 -7.67
CA ILE A 134 32.36 18.20 -8.29
C ILE A 134 33.67 18.20 -7.45
N ALA A 135 34.16 19.39 -7.09
CA ALA A 135 35.36 19.54 -6.27
C ALA A 135 35.22 18.94 -4.86
N ALA A 136 34.00 18.87 -4.33
CA ALA A 136 33.73 18.23 -3.05
C ALA A 136 33.64 16.68 -3.15
N GLY A 137 33.73 16.09 -4.35
CA GLY A 137 33.78 14.65 -4.57
C GLY A 137 32.42 13.96 -4.57
N ALA A 138 31.41 14.55 -5.19
CA ALA A 138 30.15 13.88 -5.44
C ALA A 138 30.34 12.69 -6.39
N ASP A 139 29.62 11.56 -6.16
CA ASP A 139 29.73 10.36 -7.00
C ASP A 139 28.89 10.45 -8.28
N ALA A 140 27.85 11.27 -8.28
CA ALA A 140 27.04 11.62 -9.45
C ALA A 140 26.37 12.98 -9.26
N LEU A 141 26.04 13.65 -10.38
CA LEU A 141 25.17 14.83 -10.40
C LEU A 141 23.74 14.39 -10.65
N LEU A 142 22.85 14.68 -9.72
CA LEU A 142 21.42 14.38 -9.81
C LEU A 142 20.66 15.65 -10.19
N LEU A 143 20.25 15.74 -11.45
CA LEU A 143 19.43 16.82 -11.99
C LEU A 143 17.97 16.42 -11.80
N GLU A 144 17.32 16.91 -10.75
CA GLU A 144 16.01 16.44 -10.34
C GLU A 144 14.90 17.51 -10.43
N THR A 145 13.66 17.08 -10.66
CA THR A 145 12.44 17.91 -10.63
C THR A 145 12.37 18.97 -11.75
N PHE A 146 13.02 18.71 -12.87
CA PHE A 146 12.91 19.60 -14.02
C PHE A 146 11.56 19.44 -14.74
N ALA A 147 10.87 20.55 -15.00
CA ALA A 147 9.64 20.57 -15.80
C ALA A 147 9.90 20.96 -17.28
N SER A 148 11.09 21.48 -17.57
CA SER A 148 11.49 21.94 -18.91
C SER A 148 12.64 21.10 -19.45
N GLN A 149 12.36 20.24 -20.42
CA GLN A 149 13.40 19.46 -21.11
C GLN A 149 14.47 20.33 -21.77
N PRO A 150 14.15 21.44 -22.47
CA PRO A 150 15.17 22.34 -23.02
C PRO A 150 16.13 22.91 -21.95
N GLN A 151 15.63 23.28 -20.77
CA GLN A 151 16.47 23.76 -19.67
C GLN A 151 17.41 22.65 -19.18
N LEU A 152 16.91 21.43 -19.04
CA LEU A 152 17.68 20.27 -18.63
C LEU A 152 18.77 19.95 -19.66
N GLU A 153 18.47 20.00 -20.96
CA GLU A 153 19.45 19.80 -22.04
C GLU A 153 20.58 20.83 -22.03
N LEU A 154 20.25 22.12 -21.81
CA LEU A 154 21.28 23.16 -21.67
C LEU A 154 22.16 22.96 -20.44
N LEU A 155 21.59 22.51 -19.34
CA LEU A 155 22.36 22.20 -18.12
C LEU A 155 23.29 21.00 -18.32
N ILE A 156 22.82 19.95 -18.98
CA ILE A 156 23.67 18.79 -19.33
C ILE A 156 24.82 19.23 -20.26
N ALA A 157 24.56 20.10 -21.23
CA ALA A 157 25.59 20.62 -22.11
C ALA A 157 26.66 21.42 -21.33
N LEU A 158 26.26 22.22 -20.34
CA LEU A 158 27.20 22.91 -19.44
C LEU A 158 28.04 21.93 -18.64
N ILE A 159 27.42 20.90 -18.03
CA ILE A 159 28.17 19.90 -17.25
C ILE A 159 29.18 19.17 -18.13
N ARG A 160 28.80 18.81 -19.35
CA ARG A 160 29.68 18.14 -20.31
C ARG A 160 30.90 18.99 -20.72
N SER A 161 30.84 20.30 -20.54
CA SER A 161 32.00 21.19 -20.77
C SER A 161 32.98 21.28 -19.59
N ILE A 162 32.62 20.72 -18.41
CA ILE A 162 33.47 20.69 -17.22
C ILE A 162 34.30 19.41 -17.23
N SER A 163 35.62 19.57 -17.08
CA SER A 163 36.53 18.42 -16.97
C SER A 163 36.21 17.59 -15.72
N ASP A 164 36.37 16.27 -15.83
CA ASP A 164 36.22 15.33 -14.72
C ASP A 164 34.83 15.35 -14.05
N ALA A 165 33.79 15.80 -14.78
CA ALA A 165 32.42 15.75 -14.29
C ALA A 165 31.97 14.30 -14.03
N PRO A 166 31.40 14.00 -12.85
CA PRO A 166 30.87 12.68 -12.53
C PRO A 166 29.63 12.34 -13.38
N PRO A 167 29.16 11.08 -13.35
CA PRO A 167 27.97 10.67 -14.09
C PRO A 167 26.77 11.57 -13.83
N ILE A 168 25.98 11.79 -14.89
CA ILE A 168 24.77 12.62 -14.84
C ILE A 168 23.55 11.72 -14.72
N ILE A 169 22.72 11.95 -13.71
CA ILE A 169 21.38 11.39 -13.55
C ILE A 169 20.38 12.49 -13.90
N ALA A 170 19.55 12.28 -14.92
CA ALA A 170 18.62 13.28 -15.44
C ALA A 170 17.17 12.89 -15.16
N GLU A 171 16.47 13.68 -14.35
CA GLU A 171 15.08 13.44 -13.99
C GLU A 171 14.17 14.62 -14.33
N MET A 172 13.02 14.31 -14.89
CA MET A 172 11.93 15.27 -15.05
C MET A 172 10.76 14.92 -14.13
N THR A 173 9.97 15.93 -13.77
CA THR A 173 8.63 15.67 -13.22
C THR A 173 7.72 15.18 -14.33
N PHE A 174 6.80 14.26 -14.02
CA PHE A 174 5.91 13.68 -15.01
C PHE A 174 4.89 14.71 -15.50
N SER A 175 4.71 14.77 -16.83
CA SER A 175 3.64 15.51 -17.50
C SER A 175 2.99 14.56 -18.51
N PRO A 176 1.66 14.65 -18.75
CA PRO A 176 0.98 13.88 -19.78
C PRO A 176 1.56 14.08 -21.20
N GLU A 177 2.24 15.20 -21.43
CA GLU A 177 2.88 15.53 -22.70
C GLU A 177 4.27 14.89 -22.85
N LEU A 178 4.85 14.41 -21.76
CA LEU A 178 6.16 13.77 -21.76
C LEU A 178 6.05 12.40 -22.46
N SER A 179 6.86 12.20 -23.51
CA SER A 179 7.06 10.87 -24.11
C SER A 179 8.25 10.17 -23.40
N PRO A 180 8.01 9.21 -22.50
CA PRO A 180 9.08 8.62 -21.68
C PRO A 180 10.21 8.00 -22.48
N ALA A 181 9.89 7.19 -23.51
CA ALA A 181 10.89 6.55 -24.35
C ALA A 181 11.73 7.56 -25.17
N ALA A 182 11.07 8.61 -25.72
CA ALA A 182 11.77 9.66 -26.45
C ALA A 182 12.67 10.50 -25.51
N PHE A 183 12.19 10.80 -24.30
CA PHE A 183 12.98 11.51 -23.29
C PHE A 183 14.26 10.73 -22.92
N VAL A 184 14.12 9.46 -22.53
CA VAL A 184 15.30 8.66 -22.13
C VAL A 184 16.28 8.48 -23.30
N LYS A 185 15.79 8.28 -24.51
CA LYS A 185 16.62 8.23 -25.72
C LYS A 185 17.39 9.55 -25.91
N ARG A 186 16.71 10.68 -25.79
CA ARG A 186 17.33 12.00 -25.90
C ARG A 186 18.40 12.25 -24.85
N MET A 187 18.13 11.86 -23.59
CA MET A 187 19.11 11.97 -22.51
C MET A 187 20.37 11.14 -22.78
N ALA A 188 20.23 9.96 -23.35
CA ALA A 188 21.36 9.13 -23.79
C ALA A 188 22.21 9.85 -24.87
N GLU A 189 21.54 10.41 -25.89
CA GLU A 189 22.21 11.12 -26.99
C GLU A 189 23.06 12.30 -26.52
N ILE A 190 22.62 13.00 -25.47
CA ILE A 190 23.33 14.19 -24.96
C ILE A 190 24.27 13.87 -23.78
N GLY A 191 24.39 12.58 -23.39
CA GLY A 191 25.43 12.11 -22.49
C GLY A 191 25.04 12.01 -21.02
N ALA A 192 23.75 11.90 -20.69
CA ALA A 192 23.34 11.42 -19.39
C ALA A 192 23.68 9.92 -19.23
N ALA A 193 23.96 9.49 -18.02
CA ALA A 193 24.27 8.10 -17.70
C ALA A 193 23.06 7.32 -17.17
N VAL A 194 22.09 8.01 -16.56
CA VAL A 194 20.83 7.48 -16.02
C VAL A 194 19.76 8.50 -16.33
N ALA A 195 18.54 8.06 -16.66
CA ALA A 195 17.43 8.97 -16.89
C ALA A 195 16.12 8.43 -16.29
N GLY A 196 15.23 9.34 -15.91
CA GLY A 196 13.95 8.94 -15.35
C GLY A 196 13.06 10.05 -14.86
N VAL A 197 12.28 9.75 -13.83
CA VAL A 197 11.22 10.64 -13.35
C VAL A 197 11.23 10.72 -11.83
N ASN A 198 11.01 11.93 -11.31
CA ASN A 198 10.84 12.16 -9.88
C ASN A 198 9.72 13.17 -9.58
N CYS A 199 9.41 13.31 -8.29
CA CYS A 199 8.42 14.27 -7.76
C CYS A 199 7.07 14.22 -8.48
N CYS A 200 6.64 13.04 -8.88
CA CYS A 200 5.35 12.74 -9.48
C CYS A 200 4.60 11.70 -8.64
N ALA A 201 3.32 11.51 -8.92
CA ALA A 201 2.56 10.48 -8.22
C ALA A 201 3.08 9.07 -8.55
N PRO A 202 2.97 8.10 -7.62
CA PRO A 202 3.46 6.74 -7.84
C PRO A 202 2.89 6.04 -9.08
N TRP A 203 1.63 6.31 -9.43
CA TRP A 203 0.99 5.77 -10.64
C TRP A 203 1.52 6.41 -11.93
N ASP A 204 1.87 7.70 -11.91
CA ASP A 204 2.51 8.40 -13.03
C ASP A 204 3.93 7.85 -13.25
N ALA A 205 4.66 7.61 -12.16
CA ALA A 205 5.96 6.95 -12.21
C ALA A 205 5.85 5.53 -12.80
N SER A 206 4.78 4.81 -12.47
CA SER A 206 4.51 3.49 -13.06
C SER A 206 4.24 3.57 -14.56
N ALA A 207 3.42 4.53 -15.00
CA ALA A 207 3.15 4.76 -16.42
C ALA A 207 4.41 5.14 -17.20
N PHE A 208 5.29 5.96 -16.58
CA PHE A 208 6.60 6.29 -17.16
C PHE A 208 7.45 5.03 -17.39
N VAL A 209 7.57 4.17 -16.37
CA VAL A 209 8.36 2.93 -16.46
C VAL A 209 7.82 2.01 -17.55
N ASP A 210 6.49 1.84 -17.64
CA ASP A 210 5.87 0.99 -18.66
C ASP A 210 6.19 1.46 -20.08
N ALA A 211 6.19 2.78 -20.31
CA ALA A 211 6.48 3.37 -21.60
C ALA A 211 8.00 3.42 -21.94
N ALA A 212 8.88 3.34 -20.92
CA ALA A 212 10.34 3.46 -21.07
C ALA A 212 11.10 2.13 -20.96
N GLN A 213 10.47 0.99 -20.80
CA GLN A 213 11.11 -0.32 -20.54
C GLN A 213 12.21 -0.75 -21.54
N ARG A 214 12.19 -0.25 -22.77
CA ARG A 214 13.19 -0.59 -23.80
C ARG A 214 14.15 0.56 -24.09
N ALA A 215 14.23 1.51 -23.18
CA ALA A 215 15.10 2.68 -23.36
C ALA A 215 16.59 2.33 -23.20
N PRO A 216 17.49 3.11 -23.80
CA PRO A 216 18.93 2.77 -23.88
C PRO A 216 19.70 3.02 -22.57
N LEU A 217 19.11 3.69 -21.57
CA LEU A 217 19.76 3.99 -20.28
C LEU A 217 19.13 3.21 -19.13
N PRO A 218 19.88 2.95 -18.05
CA PRO A 218 19.32 2.57 -16.77
C PRO A 218 18.28 3.60 -16.32
N LEU A 219 17.12 3.12 -15.84
CA LEU A 219 16.05 3.98 -15.37
C LEU A 219 16.21 4.32 -13.89
N VAL A 220 15.88 5.57 -13.55
CA VAL A 220 15.69 6.07 -12.18
C VAL A 220 14.25 6.47 -11.93
N VAL A 221 13.73 6.16 -10.73
CA VAL A 221 12.37 6.51 -10.35
C VAL A 221 12.33 6.93 -8.87
N MET A 222 11.91 8.16 -8.60
CA MET A 222 11.77 8.72 -7.27
C MET A 222 10.42 9.43 -7.10
N PRO A 223 9.29 8.68 -6.93
CA PRO A 223 7.97 9.28 -6.80
C PRO A 223 7.82 10.02 -5.47
N ASN A 224 6.80 10.87 -5.39
CA ASN A 224 6.32 11.43 -4.13
C ASN A 224 5.32 10.47 -3.45
N ALA A 225 4.84 10.82 -2.25
CA ALA A 225 3.87 10.00 -1.53
C ALA A 225 2.40 10.19 -2.00
N GLY A 226 2.19 10.47 -3.29
CA GLY A 226 0.86 10.49 -3.91
C GLY A 226 0.03 11.76 -3.69
N GLY A 227 0.65 12.82 -3.20
CA GLY A 227 -0.04 14.04 -2.77
C GLY A 227 -0.31 14.03 -1.26
N PHE A 228 -0.61 15.17 -0.71
CA PHE A 228 -0.83 15.33 0.72
C PHE A 228 -2.09 16.16 1.00
N GLN A 229 -2.80 15.76 2.04
CA GLN A 229 -3.82 16.59 2.67
C GLN A 229 -3.28 17.14 3.99
N ARG A 230 -3.42 18.44 4.21
CA ARG A 230 -3.09 19.04 5.50
C ARG A 230 -4.26 18.81 6.45
N ILE A 231 -4.03 18.07 7.53
CA ILE A 231 -5.00 17.88 8.61
C ILE A 231 -4.41 18.47 9.90
N GLY A 232 -4.80 19.70 10.24
CA GLY A 232 -4.20 20.45 11.35
C GLY A 232 -2.72 20.74 11.10
N ASN A 233 -1.85 20.31 12.02
CA ASN A 233 -0.39 20.49 11.93
C ASN A 233 0.34 19.28 11.32
N ARG A 234 -0.37 18.33 10.70
CA ARG A 234 0.21 17.15 10.08
C ARG A 234 -0.11 17.10 8.60
N PHE A 235 0.87 16.70 7.82
CA PHE A 235 0.66 16.28 6.43
C PHE A 235 0.38 14.78 6.43
N MET A 236 -0.74 14.37 5.84
CA MET A 236 -1.03 12.96 5.60
C MET A 236 -0.76 12.65 4.13
N SER A 237 0.20 11.79 3.89
CA SER A 237 0.46 11.26 2.55
C SER A 237 -0.67 10.33 2.12
N SER A 238 -1.08 10.42 0.86
CA SER A 238 -2.11 9.55 0.28
C SER A 238 -1.64 8.10 0.12
N VAL A 239 -0.34 7.86 0.22
CA VAL A 239 0.28 6.56 -0.03
C VAL A 239 1.02 6.08 1.21
N ASN A 240 0.68 4.87 1.65
CA ASN A 240 1.36 4.26 2.79
C ASN A 240 2.72 3.66 2.38
N PRO A 241 3.66 3.49 3.32
CA PRO A 241 4.99 2.95 3.05
C PRO A 241 4.98 1.56 2.42
N GLU A 242 4.04 0.68 2.77
CA GLU A 242 3.95 -0.65 2.19
C GLU A 242 3.59 -0.61 0.70
N TYR A 243 2.65 0.24 0.31
CA TYR A 243 2.33 0.44 -1.11
C TYR A 243 3.58 0.82 -1.90
N VAL A 244 4.38 1.73 -1.33
CA VAL A 244 5.63 2.19 -1.93
C VAL A 244 6.67 1.06 -2.00
N GLY A 245 6.76 0.22 -0.97
CA GLY A 245 7.61 -0.97 -0.98
C GLY A 245 7.25 -1.94 -2.12
N ARG A 246 5.98 -2.27 -2.27
CA ARG A 246 5.47 -3.10 -3.39
C ARG A 246 5.74 -2.48 -4.75
N LEU A 247 5.55 -1.17 -4.85
CA LEU A 247 5.79 -0.44 -6.08
C LEU A 247 7.28 -0.45 -6.44
N ALA A 248 8.18 -0.25 -5.47
CA ALA A 248 9.62 -0.35 -5.66
C ALA A 248 10.02 -1.74 -6.18
N ARG A 249 9.41 -2.80 -5.66
CA ARG A 249 9.61 -4.16 -6.18
C ARG A 249 9.13 -4.28 -7.62
N SER A 250 7.95 -3.77 -7.93
CA SER A 250 7.42 -3.75 -9.30
C SER A 250 8.31 -2.96 -10.26
N PHE A 251 8.90 -1.85 -9.81
CA PHE A 251 9.88 -1.11 -10.61
C PHE A 251 11.14 -1.93 -10.89
N LEU A 252 11.67 -2.62 -9.87
CA LEU A 252 12.82 -3.50 -10.02
C LEU A 252 12.54 -4.61 -11.05
N ASP A 253 11.37 -5.26 -10.95
CA ASP A 253 10.98 -6.34 -11.87
C ASP A 253 10.82 -5.85 -13.32
N ARG A 254 10.57 -4.55 -13.53
CA ARG A 254 10.51 -3.86 -14.83
C ARG A 254 11.83 -3.23 -15.25
N GLY A 255 12.93 -3.52 -14.54
CA GLY A 255 14.29 -3.13 -14.94
C GLY A 255 14.77 -1.76 -14.47
N VAL A 256 14.04 -1.08 -13.56
CA VAL A 256 14.54 0.14 -12.92
C VAL A 256 15.76 -0.19 -12.06
N ARG A 257 16.79 0.63 -12.14
CA ARG A 257 18.08 0.38 -11.49
C ARG A 257 18.35 1.30 -10.30
N LEU A 258 17.84 2.52 -10.31
CA LEU A 258 17.96 3.48 -9.22
C LEU A 258 16.55 3.82 -8.71
N ILE A 259 16.27 3.50 -7.46
CA ILE A 259 14.93 3.64 -6.87
C ILE A 259 15.05 4.44 -5.59
N GLY A 260 14.09 5.33 -5.33
CA GLY A 260 14.03 6.08 -4.08
C GLY A 260 12.75 6.87 -3.92
N GLY A 261 12.80 7.94 -3.14
CA GLY A 261 11.64 8.78 -2.88
C GLY A 261 11.91 10.26 -3.09
N CYS A 262 10.86 11.01 -3.41
CA CYS A 262 10.84 12.47 -3.43
C CYS A 262 9.94 12.99 -2.31
N CYS A 263 9.20 14.06 -2.50
CA CYS A 263 8.39 14.73 -1.49
C CYS A 263 7.53 13.76 -0.65
N GLU A 264 7.49 13.97 0.66
CA GLU A 264 6.77 13.17 1.65
C GLU A 264 7.20 11.68 1.78
N MET A 265 8.22 11.24 1.05
CA MET A 265 8.82 9.92 1.24
C MET A 265 9.84 9.98 2.37
N HIS A 266 9.40 9.69 3.60
CA HIS A 266 10.21 9.73 4.83
C HIS A 266 10.89 8.37 5.12
N PRO A 267 11.80 8.25 6.11
CA PRO A 267 12.53 7.02 6.39
C PRO A 267 11.69 5.74 6.46
N PRO A 268 10.45 5.76 6.98
CA PRO A 268 9.59 4.59 6.91
C PRO A 268 9.29 4.09 5.49
N HIS A 269 9.10 4.98 4.52
CA HIS A 269 8.85 4.60 3.13
C HIS A 269 10.10 3.93 2.51
N ILE A 270 11.28 4.53 2.75
CA ILE A 270 12.55 3.97 2.28
C ILE A 270 12.84 2.62 2.91
N ARG A 271 12.47 2.41 4.19
CA ARG A 271 12.61 1.12 4.85
C ARG A 271 11.74 0.04 4.20
N GLU A 272 10.50 0.36 3.86
CA GLU A 272 9.65 -0.60 3.15
C GLU A 272 10.17 -0.87 1.73
N MET A 273 10.64 0.14 0.99
CA MET A 273 11.33 -0.10 -0.27
C MET A 273 12.51 -1.06 -0.08
N HIS A 274 13.36 -0.82 0.93
CA HIS A 274 14.50 -1.68 1.24
C HIS A 274 14.08 -3.13 1.55
N ASN A 275 13.04 -3.31 2.37
CA ASN A 275 12.52 -4.62 2.72
C ASN A 275 12.06 -5.39 1.48
N TYR A 276 11.30 -4.74 0.59
CA TYR A 276 10.82 -5.35 -0.64
C TYR A 276 11.92 -5.60 -1.69
N LEU A 277 12.93 -4.74 -1.75
CA LEU A 277 14.07 -4.93 -2.66
C LEU A 277 15.01 -6.04 -2.17
N ARG A 278 15.18 -6.20 -0.84
CA ARG A 278 15.97 -7.29 -0.22
C ARG A 278 15.24 -8.61 -0.20
N ALA A 279 13.93 -8.63 -0.20
CA ALA A 279 13.18 -9.86 -0.34
C ALA A 279 13.66 -10.53 -1.64
N ARG A 280 14.78 -11.28 -1.52
CA ARG A 280 15.19 -12.20 -2.57
C ARG A 280 13.96 -13.01 -2.86
N GLN A 281 13.55 -13.04 -4.13
CA GLN A 281 12.84 -14.20 -4.57
C GLN A 281 13.68 -15.40 -4.12
N PRO A 282 13.13 -16.36 -3.37
CA PRO A 282 13.64 -17.70 -3.40
C PRO A 282 13.71 -17.99 -4.90
N GLY A 283 14.93 -18.25 -5.40
CA GLY A 283 15.34 -18.21 -6.81
C GLY A 283 14.16 -18.27 -7.74
N THR A 284 14.13 -17.41 -8.76
CA THR A 284 13.08 -17.26 -9.75
C THR A 284 12.41 -18.61 -10.04
N SER A 285 11.56 -19.03 -9.14
CA SER A 285 10.47 -19.86 -9.48
C SER A 285 9.51 -18.89 -10.15
N THR A 286 9.73 -18.63 -11.42
CA THR A 286 8.64 -18.42 -12.32
C THR A 286 7.73 -19.61 -12.09
N VAL A 287 6.80 -19.51 -11.13
CA VAL A 287 5.60 -20.32 -11.13
C VAL A 287 4.76 -19.83 -12.30
N THR A 288 5.34 -19.91 -13.47
CA THR A 288 4.76 -19.67 -14.80
C THR A 288 4.74 -20.96 -15.60
N ALA A 289 5.08 -22.08 -15.00
CA ALA A 289 4.60 -23.35 -15.55
C ALA A 289 3.28 -23.67 -14.84
N PRO A 290 2.17 -23.92 -15.52
CA PRO A 290 1.14 -24.73 -14.94
C PRO A 290 1.85 -26.01 -14.53
N ILE A 291 1.82 -26.32 -13.22
CA ILE A 291 2.26 -27.62 -12.75
C ILE A 291 1.36 -28.60 -13.49
N GLN A 292 1.88 -29.19 -14.54
CA GLN A 292 1.21 -30.32 -15.19
C GLN A 292 1.27 -31.44 -14.15
N SER A 293 0.22 -31.52 -13.34
CA SER A 293 -0.01 -32.72 -12.58
C SER A 293 -0.12 -33.84 -13.62
N SER A 294 0.74 -34.84 -13.53
CA SER A 294 0.68 -36.06 -14.34
C SER A 294 -0.55 -36.91 -14.01
N ARG A 295 -1.52 -36.38 -13.27
CA ARG A 295 -2.83 -36.98 -13.02
C ARG A 295 -3.90 -36.31 -13.86
N PRO A 296 -4.84 -37.08 -14.43
CA PRO A 296 -5.98 -36.49 -15.13
C PRO A 296 -6.70 -35.52 -14.17
N PRO A 297 -7.24 -34.40 -14.67
CA PRO A 297 -7.94 -33.43 -13.84
C PRO A 297 -9.12 -34.14 -13.20
N VAL A 298 -9.00 -34.42 -11.91
CA VAL A 298 -10.16 -34.72 -11.07
C VAL A 298 -10.96 -33.43 -11.06
N GLY A 299 -12.27 -33.47 -11.38
CA GLY A 299 -13.11 -32.25 -11.43
C GLY A 299 -12.95 -31.39 -10.18
N ASN A 300 -13.25 -30.10 -10.29
CA ASN A 300 -13.12 -29.18 -9.16
C ASN A 300 -13.78 -29.75 -7.90
N PRO A 301 -13.15 -29.63 -6.72
CA PRO A 301 -13.76 -30.10 -5.48
C PRO A 301 -15.12 -29.43 -5.27
N GLU A 302 -16.08 -30.21 -4.79
CA GLU A 302 -17.45 -29.74 -4.61
C GLU A 302 -17.53 -28.83 -3.38
N LYS A 303 -17.51 -27.51 -3.61
CA LYS A 303 -17.51 -26.48 -2.57
C LYS A 303 -18.90 -26.24 -1.94
N SER A 304 -19.99 -26.68 -2.57
CA SER A 304 -21.36 -26.57 -2.02
C SER A 304 -21.54 -27.32 -0.70
N ARG A 305 -20.69 -28.31 -0.44
CA ARG A 305 -20.71 -29.08 0.83
C ARG A 305 -19.90 -28.44 1.96
N ASN A 306 -19.34 -27.25 1.75
CA ASN A 306 -18.58 -26.54 2.79
C ASN A 306 -19.44 -25.90 3.89
N GLY A 307 -20.75 -26.11 3.86
CA GLY A 307 -21.71 -25.59 4.82
C GLY A 307 -22.83 -24.81 4.14
N ARG A 308 -23.82 -24.42 4.94
CA ARG A 308 -25.05 -23.75 4.47
C ARG A 308 -24.76 -22.43 3.74
N PHE A 309 -23.75 -21.70 4.15
CA PHE A 309 -23.35 -20.47 3.49
C PHE A 309 -22.90 -20.72 2.04
N SER A 310 -21.99 -21.67 1.84
CA SER A 310 -21.50 -22.05 0.50
C SER A 310 -22.61 -22.65 -0.38
N GLU A 311 -23.51 -23.43 0.21
CA GLU A 311 -24.69 -23.98 -0.47
C GLU A 311 -25.59 -22.86 -1.01
N LYS A 312 -25.95 -21.90 -0.15
CA LYS A 312 -26.77 -20.73 -0.53
C LYS A 312 -26.10 -19.86 -1.60
N LEU A 313 -24.78 -19.57 -1.44
CA LEU A 313 -24.03 -18.82 -2.45
C LEU A 313 -24.12 -19.48 -3.82
N LYS A 314 -23.87 -20.79 -3.89
CA LYS A 314 -23.94 -21.55 -5.14
C LYS A 314 -25.34 -21.60 -5.73
N ALA A 315 -26.37 -21.63 -4.88
CA ALA A 315 -27.77 -21.58 -5.30
C ALA A 315 -28.24 -20.17 -5.68
N GLY A 316 -27.38 -19.15 -5.60
CA GLY A 316 -27.75 -17.75 -5.86
C GLY A 316 -28.75 -17.17 -4.85
N GLN A 317 -28.85 -17.78 -3.67
CA GLN A 317 -29.76 -17.33 -2.62
C GLN A 317 -29.12 -16.17 -1.83
N PHE A 318 -29.98 -15.31 -1.30
CA PHE A 318 -29.54 -14.19 -0.47
C PHE A 318 -28.93 -14.70 0.85
N VAL A 319 -27.74 -14.21 1.20
CA VAL A 319 -27.02 -14.58 2.42
C VAL A 319 -26.79 -13.37 3.32
N VAL A 320 -26.75 -13.63 4.63
CA VAL A 320 -26.43 -12.65 5.66
C VAL A 320 -25.18 -13.11 6.40
N SER A 321 -24.11 -12.36 6.32
CA SER A 321 -22.93 -12.53 7.14
C SER A 321 -22.77 -11.40 8.14
N VAL A 322 -22.28 -11.70 9.35
CA VAL A 322 -22.13 -10.75 10.45
C VAL A 322 -20.65 -10.70 10.87
N GLU A 323 -20.09 -9.50 10.93
CA GLU A 323 -18.72 -9.30 11.40
C GLU A 323 -18.60 -9.46 12.92
N MET A 324 -17.54 -10.13 13.35
CA MET A 324 -17.15 -10.19 14.74
C MET A 324 -15.63 -10.07 14.89
N LEU A 325 -15.19 -9.24 15.85
CA LEU A 325 -13.79 -9.20 16.26
C LEU A 325 -13.53 -10.36 17.24
N PRO A 326 -12.50 -11.19 17.02
CA PRO A 326 -12.04 -12.15 18.03
C PRO A 326 -11.70 -11.46 19.37
N PRO A 327 -11.65 -12.19 20.50
CA PRO A 327 -11.28 -11.61 21.78
C PRO A 327 -9.89 -10.97 21.76
N ARG A 328 -9.75 -9.86 22.49
CA ARG A 328 -8.45 -9.24 22.76
C ARG A 328 -7.99 -9.61 24.17
N GLY A 329 -6.78 -10.18 24.25
CA GLY A 329 -6.21 -10.58 25.54
C GLY A 329 -6.77 -11.90 26.07
N THR A 330 -6.64 -12.12 27.37
CA THR A 330 -6.91 -13.40 28.04
C THR A 330 -8.17 -13.40 28.89
N ASP A 331 -9.06 -12.41 28.72
CA ASP A 331 -10.30 -12.34 29.51
C ASP A 331 -11.30 -13.41 29.04
N VAL A 332 -11.48 -14.41 29.90
CA VAL A 332 -12.40 -15.53 29.68
C VAL A 332 -13.86 -15.06 29.56
N LYS A 333 -14.26 -14.03 30.32
CA LYS A 333 -15.63 -13.49 30.25
C LYS A 333 -15.90 -12.84 28.89
N LEU A 334 -14.91 -12.14 28.35
CA LEU A 334 -15.03 -11.56 27.02
C LEU A 334 -15.14 -12.64 25.95
N ALA A 335 -14.35 -13.69 26.03
CA ALA A 335 -14.46 -14.81 25.10
C ALA A 335 -15.84 -15.48 25.21
N GLN A 336 -16.33 -15.72 26.44
CA GLN A 336 -17.64 -16.32 26.69
C GLN A 336 -18.78 -15.46 26.16
N SER A 337 -18.75 -14.14 26.36
CA SER A 337 -19.79 -13.24 25.83
C SER A 337 -19.91 -13.31 24.30
N LYS A 338 -18.78 -13.46 23.61
CA LYS A 338 -18.78 -13.63 22.15
C LYS A 338 -19.31 -14.98 21.71
N ILE A 339 -19.00 -16.03 22.46
CA ILE A 339 -19.55 -17.38 22.22
C ILE A 339 -21.08 -17.40 22.45
N ASP A 340 -21.55 -16.74 23.51
CA ASP A 340 -22.99 -16.61 23.77
C ASP A 340 -23.71 -15.81 22.67
N PHE A 341 -23.04 -14.78 22.12
CA PHE A 341 -23.57 -14.04 20.98
C PHE A 341 -23.69 -14.93 19.73
N LEU A 342 -22.69 -15.79 19.45
CA LEU A 342 -22.77 -16.78 18.36
C LEU A 342 -23.96 -17.73 18.54
N ARG A 343 -24.16 -18.21 19.77
CA ARG A 343 -25.32 -19.07 20.09
C ARG A 343 -26.64 -18.36 19.78
N GLN A 344 -26.78 -17.11 20.24
CA GLN A 344 -27.97 -16.32 20.01
C GLN A 344 -28.23 -16.06 18.50
N LEU A 345 -27.19 -15.79 17.72
CA LEU A 345 -27.32 -15.63 16.26
C LEU A 345 -27.83 -16.91 15.60
N ALA A 346 -27.26 -18.05 15.98
CA ALA A 346 -27.66 -19.35 15.44
C ALA A 346 -29.08 -19.75 15.82
N ASP A 347 -29.43 -19.60 17.12
CA ASP A 347 -30.75 -19.95 17.64
C ASP A 347 -31.85 -19.04 17.07
N GLY A 348 -31.54 -17.77 16.82
CA GLY A 348 -32.44 -16.80 16.19
C GLY A 348 -32.52 -16.90 14.67
N GLY A 349 -31.65 -17.67 14.02
CA GLY A 349 -31.60 -17.76 12.55
C GLY A 349 -31.30 -16.43 11.87
N LEU A 350 -30.54 -15.53 12.55
CA LEU A 350 -30.34 -14.14 12.13
C LEU A 350 -29.22 -13.99 11.09
N ALA A 351 -28.37 -15.00 10.94
CA ALA A 351 -27.25 -14.98 10.02
C ALA A 351 -27.00 -16.37 9.41
N ASP A 352 -26.39 -16.39 8.23
CA ASP A 352 -25.89 -17.61 7.60
C ASP A 352 -24.42 -17.85 7.95
N ALA A 353 -23.66 -16.77 8.19
CA ALA A 353 -22.27 -16.81 8.56
C ALA A 353 -21.89 -15.72 9.56
N VAL A 354 -20.78 -15.95 10.27
CA VAL A 354 -20.06 -14.94 11.04
C VAL A 354 -18.61 -14.89 10.56
N ASP A 355 -18.18 -13.70 10.20
CA ASP A 355 -16.82 -13.41 9.74
C ASP A 355 -15.96 -12.86 10.88
N PHE A 356 -14.82 -13.49 11.13
CA PHE A 356 -13.88 -13.08 12.16
C PHE A 356 -12.71 -12.32 11.58
N THR A 357 -12.55 -11.04 11.94
CA THR A 357 -11.47 -10.22 11.44
C THR A 357 -10.10 -10.68 11.95
N ASP A 358 -9.07 -10.60 11.10
CA ASP A 358 -7.69 -10.97 11.42
C ASP A 358 -6.84 -9.72 11.70
N GLY A 359 -6.85 -9.27 12.94
CA GLY A 359 -6.03 -8.16 13.42
C GLY A 359 -6.29 -6.84 12.70
N SER A 360 -7.57 -6.46 12.52
CA SER A 360 -7.94 -5.18 11.91
C SER A 360 -7.24 -4.00 12.57
N ARG A 361 -6.82 -3.01 11.78
CA ARG A 361 -6.02 -1.85 12.21
C ARG A 361 -4.70 -2.23 12.90
N GLY A 362 -4.15 -3.41 12.61
CA GLY A 362 -2.92 -3.88 13.24
C GLY A 362 -3.04 -4.13 14.76
N ILE A 363 -4.24 -4.33 15.28
CA ILE A 363 -4.45 -4.67 16.68
C ILE A 363 -4.35 -6.19 16.84
N PRO A 364 -3.46 -6.72 17.70
CA PRO A 364 -3.38 -8.16 17.93
C PRO A 364 -4.63 -8.63 18.68
N LEU A 365 -5.32 -9.58 18.04
CA LEU A 365 -6.48 -10.29 18.59
C LEU A 365 -6.13 -11.78 18.66
N MET A 366 -6.96 -12.58 19.33
CA MET A 366 -6.89 -14.03 19.20
C MET A 366 -7.00 -14.41 17.72
N ALA A 367 -6.17 -15.33 17.24
CA ALA A 367 -6.23 -15.73 15.83
C ALA A 367 -7.62 -16.29 15.50
N PRO A 368 -8.23 -15.91 14.36
CA PRO A 368 -9.60 -16.31 14.03
C PRO A 368 -9.85 -17.81 14.09
N GLY A 369 -8.91 -18.62 13.58
CA GLY A 369 -9.04 -20.08 13.62
C GLY A 369 -9.03 -20.65 15.03
N ASP A 370 -8.24 -20.10 15.94
CA ASP A 370 -8.19 -20.54 17.34
C ASP A 370 -9.50 -20.19 18.07
N PHE A 371 -10.05 -19.00 17.80
CA PHE A 371 -11.34 -18.62 18.37
C PHE A 371 -12.49 -19.47 17.81
N ILE A 372 -12.49 -19.79 16.52
CA ILE A 372 -13.48 -20.70 15.90
C ILE A 372 -13.40 -22.07 16.55
N HIS A 373 -12.20 -22.62 16.76
CA HIS A 373 -12.03 -23.91 17.42
C HIS A 373 -12.55 -23.89 18.86
N LEU A 374 -12.21 -22.85 19.62
CA LEU A 374 -12.71 -22.66 20.98
C LEU A 374 -14.26 -22.57 21.01
N ALA A 375 -14.85 -21.77 20.15
CA ALA A 375 -16.30 -21.59 20.07
C ALA A 375 -17.01 -22.90 19.71
N ARG A 376 -16.56 -23.61 18.69
CA ARG A 376 -17.13 -24.90 18.28
C ARG A 376 -17.05 -25.93 19.40
N THR A 377 -15.93 -26.00 20.12
CA THR A 377 -15.73 -26.92 21.25
C THR A 377 -16.72 -26.61 22.37
N GLN A 378 -16.84 -25.34 22.78
CA GLN A 378 -17.73 -24.97 23.88
C GLN A 378 -19.22 -25.06 23.54
N LEU A 379 -19.58 -24.81 22.27
CA LEU A 379 -20.96 -24.89 21.80
C LEU A 379 -21.35 -26.31 21.39
N ALA A 380 -20.41 -27.25 21.38
CA ALA A 380 -20.59 -28.59 20.83
C ALA A 380 -21.21 -28.56 19.41
N TRP A 381 -20.81 -27.56 18.59
CA TRP A 381 -21.35 -27.38 17.26
C TRP A 381 -20.68 -28.27 16.24
N THR A 382 -21.51 -28.97 15.51
CA THR A 382 -21.17 -29.39 14.17
C THR A 382 -21.40 -28.19 13.23
N HIS A 383 -20.69 -28.10 12.13
CA HIS A 383 -20.60 -26.98 11.18
C HIS A 383 -21.93 -26.52 10.54
N ASP A 384 -23.06 -27.13 10.88
CA ASP A 384 -24.32 -26.96 10.13
C ASP A 384 -25.24 -25.84 10.65
N ARG A 385 -24.97 -25.25 11.83
CA ARG A 385 -25.85 -24.25 12.43
C ARG A 385 -25.58 -22.82 11.98
N LEU A 386 -24.30 -22.47 11.88
CA LEU A 386 -23.83 -21.13 11.54
C LEU A 386 -22.41 -21.26 10.99
N GLU A 387 -22.15 -20.78 9.79
CA GLU A 387 -20.81 -20.83 9.22
C GLU A 387 -19.89 -19.84 9.93
N LEU A 388 -18.70 -20.29 10.32
CA LEU A 388 -17.68 -19.47 10.99
C LEU A 388 -16.50 -19.27 10.03
N ILE A 389 -16.35 -18.06 9.52
CA ILE A 389 -15.43 -17.72 8.44
C ILE A 389 -14.27 -16.89 9.00
N PRO A 390 -13.03 -17.38 9.02
CA PRO A 390 -11.90 -16.55 9.35
C PRO A 390 -11.56 -15.62 8.19
N HIS A 391 -11.32 -14.34 8.49
CA HIS A 391 -10.49 -13.53 7.62
C HIS A 391 -9.05 -14.01 7.74
N PHE A 392 -8.31 -13.89 6.68
CA PHE A 392 -6.91 -14.32 6.61
C PHE A 392 -6.08 -13.25 5.94
N THR A 393 -5.11 -12.70 6.68
CA THR A 393 -4.19 -11.68 6.17
C THR A 393 -2.85 -12.28 5.78
N GLY A 394 -2.23 -11.74 4.72
CA GLY A 394 -0.83 -12.02 4.38
C GLY A 394 0.19 -11.26 5.24
N ARG A 395 -0.27 -10.39 6.14
CA ARG A 395 0.57 -9.44 6.86
C ARG A 395 1.61 -10.07 7.78
N ASP A 396 1.21 -11.06 8.56
CA ASP A 396 2.00 -11.52 9.71
C ASP A 396 2.76 -12.83 9.44
N LEU A 397 2.51 -13.50 8.33
CA LEU A 397 3.02 -14.83 8.02
C LEU A 397 3.81 -14.85 6.71
N ASN A 398 4.92 -15.59 6.73
CA ASN A 398 5.59 -15.97 5.50
C ASN A 398 4.84 -17.12 4.80
N LEU A 399 5.28 -17.47 3.57
CA LEU A 399 4.66 -18.48 2.73
C LEU A 399 4.44 -19.83 3.45
N MET A 400 5.41 -20.28 4.25
CA MET A 400 5.30 -21.53 5.01
C MET A 400 4.25 -21.44 6.12
N GLY A 401 4.23 -20.33 6.86
CA GLY A 401 3.24 -20.09 7.90
C GLY A 401 1.82 -19.97 7.35
N ILE A 402 1.66 -19.33 6.18
CA ILE A 402 0.38 -19.23 5.47
C ILE A 402 -0.13 -20.64 5.12
N GLN A 403 0.69 -21.44 4.45
CA GLN A 403 0.31 -22.80 4.07
C GLN A 403 -0.02 -23.67 5.29
N SER A 404 0.82 -23.64 6.32
CA SER A 404 0.62 -24.39 7.56
C SER A 404 -0.72 -24.05 8.22
N ARG A 405 -1.05 -22.75 8.31
CA ARG A 405 -2.32 -22.30 8.89
C ARG A 405 -3.53 -22.73 8.06
N LEU A 406 -3.44 -22.66 6.73
CA LEU A 406 -4.54 -23.11 5.84
C LEU A 406 -4.75 -24.62 5.92
N ILE A 407 -3.69 -25.41 5.99
CA ILE A 407 -3.81 -26.87 6.23
C ILE A 407 -4.49 -27.13 7.59
N GLY A 408 -4.11 -26.39 8.63
CA GLY A 408 -4.76 -26.44 9.93
C GLY A 408 -6.25 -26.09 9.88
N TYR A 409 -6.62 -25.07 9.11
CA TYR A 409 -8.03 -24.73 8.89
C TYR A 409 -8.80 -25.88 8.24
N HIS A 410 -8.26 -26.44 7.16
CA HIS A 410 -8.88 -27.57 6.50
C HIS A 410 -9.06 -28.78 7.46
N ALA A 411 -8.03 -29.11 8.25
CA ALA A 411 -8.09 -30.19 9.24
C ALA A 411 -9.17 -29.94 10.32
N ASN A 412 -9.40 -28.69 10.70
CA ASN A 412 -10.44 -28.27 11.65
C ASN A 412 -11.79 -28.00 10.98
N ARG A 413 -12.01 -28.45 9.75
CA ARG A 413 -13.26 -28.27 9.00
C ARG A 413 -13.67 -26.80 8.84
N ILE A 414 -12.68 -25.91 8.72
CA ILE A 414 -12.86 -24.51 8.32
C ILE A 414 -12.59 -24.47 6.83
N HIS A 415 -13.64 -24.47 6.04
CA HIS A 415 -13.56 -24.57 4.57
C HIS A 415 -13.95 -23.27 3.84
N ASN A 416 -14.49 -22.30 4.55
CA ASN A 416 -14.76 -20.96 4.05
C ASN A 416 -13.71 -20.01 4.62
N VAL A 417 -13.00 -19.26 3.78
CA VAL A 417 -11.94 -18.31 4.19
C VAL A 417 -12.04 -17.05 3.37
N LEU A 418 -11.98 -15.87 4.02
CA LEU A 418 -11.93 -14.58 3.35
C LEU A 418 -10.49 -14.06 3.30
N PHE A 419 -9.91 -13.93 2.12
CA PHE A 419 -8.55 -13.42 1.94
C PHE A 419 -8.53 -11.91 1.76
N ILE A 420 -7.78 -11.26 2.62
CA ILE A 420 -7.47 -9.83 2.56
C ILE A 420 -5.96 -9.63 2.63
N THR A 421 -5.47 -8.49 2.17
CA THR A 421 -4.04 -8.16 2.29
C THR A 421 -3.65 -7.94 3.74
N GLY A 422 -4.50 -7.26 4.51
CA GLY A 422 -4.28 -6.86 5.89
C GLY A 422 -3.74 -5.44 6.02
N ASP A 423 -4.10 -4.78 7.13
CA ASP A 423 -3.64 -3.43 7.45
C ASP A 423 -2.16 -3.45 7.85
N PRO A 424 -1.33 -2.51 7.37
CA PRO A 424 0.07 -2.48 7.76
C PRO A 424 0.24 -2.19 9.26
N PRO A 425 1.28 -2.74 9.92
CA PRO A 425 1.51 -2.55 11.35
C PRO A 425 1.59 -1.09 11.80
N LYS A 426 1.95 -0.17 10.92
CA LYS A 426 1.96 1.28 11.22
C LYS A 426 0.61 1.86 11.59
N MET A 427 -0.49 1.25 11.15
CA MET A 427 -1.83 1.63 11.57
C MET A 427 -2.14 1.17 13.00
N SER A 428 -1.31 0.29 13.56
CA SER A 428 -1.45 -0.17 14.94
C SER A 428 -1.17 0.95 15.94
N PRO A 429 -2.10 1.26 16.84
CA PRO A 429 -1.85 2.23 17.90
C PRO A 429 -0.83 1.75 18.93
N THR A 430 -0.60 0.43 19.01
CA THR A 430 0.25 -0.21 20.02
C THR A 430 1.53 -0.83 19.47
N TYR A 431 1.51 -1.29 18.22
CA TYR A 431 2.63 -2.01 17.60
C TYR A 431 3.07 -1.41 16.25
N PRO A 432 3.26 -0.09 16.13
CA PRO A 432 3.56 0.54 14.84
C PRO A 432 4.95 0.18 14.29
N ARG A 433 5.79 -0.50 15.10
CA ARG A 433 7.14 -0.94 14.72
C ARG A 433 7.23 -2.43 14.42
N SER A 434 6.12 -3.17 14.48
CA SER A 434 6.12 -4.58 14.07
C SER A 434 6.55 -4.74 12.62
N THR A 435 7.33 -5.78 12.34
CA THR A 435 7.72 -6.12 10.98
C THR A 435 6.53 -6.76 10.26
N ALA A 436 6.15 -6.19 9.13
CA ALA A 436 5.22 -6.83 8.20
C ALA A 436 5.97 -7.82 7.33
N VAL A 437 5.38 -8.98 7.07
CA VAL A 437 5.97 -10.02 6.22
C VAL A 437 5.51 -9.87 4.77
N PHE A 438 4.19 -9.92 4.56
CA PHE A 438 3.56 -9.73 3.25
C PHE A 438 4.20 -10.52 2.09
N ASP A 439 4.60 -11.78 2.32
CA ASP A 439 5.05 -12.64 1.23
C ASP A 439 3.98 -12.78 0.14
N LEU A 440 2.70 -12.74 0.52
CA LEU A 440 1.56 -12.80 -0.37
C LEU A 440 0.58 -11.66 -0.09
N ASP A 441 0.06 -11.07 -1.15
CA ASP A 441 -1.13 -10.22 -1.10
C ASP A 441 -2.42 -11.03 -1.32
N SER A 442 -3.58 -10.37 -1.22
CA SER A 442 -4.86 -11.06 -1.37
C SER A 442 -5.05 -11.74 -2.73
N VAL A 443 -4.49 -11.21 -3.82
CA VAL A 443 -4.55 -11.84 -5.15
C VAL A 443 -3.74 -13.15 -5.16
N ALA A 444 -2.53 -13.10 -4.61
CA ALA A 444 -1.66 -14.27 -4.53
C ALA A 444 -2.20 -15.33 -3.56
N LEU A 445 -2.81 -14.93 -2.43
CA LEU A 445 -3.48 -15.83 -1.51
C LEU A 445 -4.62 -16.60 -2.21
N VAL A 446 -5.49 -15.91 -2.93
CA VAL A 446 -6.56 -16.54 -3.73
C VAL A 446 -5.96 -17.52 -4.73
N ARG A 447 -4.99 -17.04 -5.55
CA ARG A 447 -4.36 -17.84 -6.59
C ARG A 447 -3.74 -19.12 -6.05
N LEU A 448 -2.86 -19.03 -5.04
CA LEU A 448 -2.15 -20.19 -4.53
C LEU A 448 -3.07 -21.17 -3.79
N THR A 449 -4.09 -20.67 -3.09
CA THR A 449 -5.07 -21.55 -2.46
C THR A 449 -5.86 -22.32 -3.52
N GLN A 450 -6.31 -21.65 -4.59
CA GLN A 450 -7.09 -22.33 -5.64
C GLN A 450 -6.21 -23.23 -6.51
N SER A 451 -5.04 -22.74 -6.97
CA SER A 451 -4.22 -23.48 -7.94
C SER A 451 -3.30 -24.53 -7.31
N CYS A 452 -3.05 -24.47 -6.00
CA CYS A 452 -2.22 -25.43 -5.29
C CYS A 452 -3.04 -26.25 -4.29
N LEU A 453 -3.49 -25.68 -3.17
CA LEU A 453 -4.15 -26.44 -2.11
C LEU A 453 -5.45 -27.10 -2.58
N ASN A 454 -6.32 -26.39 -3.26
CA ASN A 454 -7.54 -26.96 -3.86
C ASN A 454 -7.23 -27.88 -5.06
N ALA A 455 -6.00 -27.89 -5.57
CA ALA A 455 -5.53 -28.83 -6.58
C ALA A 455 -4.78 -30.04 -5.99
N GLY A 456 -4.56 -30.09 -4.66
CA GLY A 456 -3.94 -31.21 -3.97
C GLY A 456 -2.43 -31.19 -3.90
N VAL A 457 -1.83 -30.02 -4.16
CA VAL A 457 -0.38 -29.79 -4.04
C VAL A 457 -0.11 -28.65 -3.06
N ASP A 458 1.06 -28.66 -2.47
CA ASP A 458 1.54 -27.56 -1.63
C ASP A 458 2.00 -26.36 -2.48
N PHE A 459 2.37 -25.26 -1.84
CA PHE A 459 2.85 -24.06 -2.55
C PHE A 459 4.20 -24.28 -3.25
N GLY A 460 4.92 -25.35 -2.93
CA GLY A 460 6.15 -25.77 -3.59
C GLY A 460 5.93 -26.79 -4.72
N GLY A 461 4.67 -27.23 -4.94
CA GLY A 461 4.30 -28.19 -5.98
C GLY A 461 4.35 -29.66 -5.57
N ALA A 462 4.65 -29.98 -4.29
CA ALA A 462 4.62 -31.33 -3.80
C ALA A 462 3.18 -31.78 -3.45
N PRO A 463 2.81 -33.07 -3.59
CA PRO A 463 1.48 -33.56 -3.18
C PRO A 463 1.20 -33.30 -1.69
N LEU A 464 0.00 -32.81 -1.36
CA LEU A 464 -0.40 -32.52 0.03
C LEU A 464 -0.53 -33.78 0.90
N GLY A 465 -0.65 -34.95 0.30
CA GLY A 465 -0.75 -36.21 1.02
C GLY A 465 -0.67 -37.43 0.10
N LYS A 466 -0.69 -38.62 0.71
CA LYS A 466 -0.63 -39.90 0.00
C LYS A 466 -2.00 -40.55 -0.25
N GLN A 467 -3.08 -39.94 0.26
CA GLN A 467 -4.46 -40.39 0.06
C GLN A 467 -4.91 -40.23 -1.39
N ALA A 468 -6.01 -40.90 -1.75
CA ALA A 468 -6.53 -40.89 -3.11
C ALA A 468 -6.95 -39.46 -3.58
N ASP A 469 -7.50 -38.65 -2.70
CA ASP A 469 -7.79 -37.25 -2.94
C ASP A 469 -7.15 -36.35 -1.87
N PRO A 470 -5.97 -35.76 -2.15
CA PRO A 470 -5.27 -34.89 -1.21
C PRO A 470 -5.72 -33.42 -1.27
N ARG A 471 -6.75 -33.08 -2.07
CA ARG A 471 -7.20 -31.71 -2.28
C ARG A 471 -7.84 -31.11 -1.02
N THR A 472 -7.58 -29.84 -0.79
CA THR A 472 -8.50 -29.03 0.01
C THR A 472 -9.69 -28.61 -0.87
N HIS A 473 -10.75 -28.06 -0.26
CA HIS A 473 -11.91 -27.61 -0.99
C HIS A 473 -12.39 -26.24 -0.47
N PHE A 474 -11.46 -25.32 -0.24
CA PHE A 474 -11.79 -23.99 0.26
C PHE A 474 -12.75 -23.24 -0.65
N THR A 475 -13.83 -22.72 -0.08
CA THR A 475 -14.62 -21.62 -0.64
C THR A 475 -13.88 -20.32 -0.32
N ILE A 476 -13.51 -19.59 -1.35
CA ILE A 476 -12.56 -18.48 -1.27
C ILE A 476 -13.31 -17.16 -1.41
N GLY A 477 -13.41 -16.41 -0.31
CA GLY A 477 -13.87 -15.04 -0.30
C GLY A 477 -12.73 -14.04 -0.47
N THR A 478 -13.08 -12.84 -0.91
CA THR A 478 -12.13 -11.71 -0.98
C THR A 478 -12.83 -10.38 -0.75
N GLY A 479 -12.04 -9.36 -0.40
CA GLY A 479 -12.54 -8.00 -0.19
C GLY A 479 -12.54 -7.14 -1.45
N PHE A 480 -13.42 -6.13 -1.47
CA PHE A 480 -13.45 -5.04 -2.44
C PHE A 480 -13.74 -3.72 -1.71
N GLU A 481 -13.07 -2.64 -2.10
CA GLU A 481 -13.22 -1.31 -1.52
C GLU A 481 -13.97 -0.37 -2.51
N PRO A 482 -15.29 -0.16 -2.34
CA PRO A 482 -16.08 0.64 -3.27
C PRO A 482 -15.60 2.08 -3.41
N GLU A 483 -15.14 2.69 -2.31
CA GLU A 483 -14.67 4.06 -2.23
C GLU A 483 -13.12 4.16 -2.31
N ALA A 484 -12.49 3.17 -2.96
CA ALA A 484 -11.04 3.19 -3.15
C ALA A 484 -10.60 4.46 -3.89
N VAL A 485 -9.52 5.08 -3.44
CA VAL A 485 -8.95 6.30 -4.07
C VAL A 485 -8.56 6.02 -5.53
N ASP A 486 -8.05 4.83 -5.84
CA ASP A 486 -7.78 4.36 -7.19
C ASP A 486 -8.76 3.23 -7.56
N GLN A 487 -9.94 3.63 -7.98
CA GLN A 487 -11.04 2.75 -8.40
C GLN A 487 -10.63 1.81 -9.55
N ARG A 488 -9.88 2.30 -10.53
CA ARG A 488 -9.44 1.50 -11.68
C ARG A 488 -8.56 0.34 -11.21
N ARG A 489 -7.59 0.64 -10.38
CA ARG A 489 -6.69 -0.36 -9.79
C ARG A 489 -7.45 -1.38 -8.94
N GLU A 490 -8.41 -0.93 -8.11
CA GLU A 490 -9.18 -1.85 -7.28
C GLU A 490 -10.07 -2.77 -8.11
N LEU A 491 -10.67 -2.29 -9.19
CA LEU A 491 -11.40 -3.11 -10.15
C LEU A 491 -10.49 -4.10 -10.90
N ASP A 492 -9.29 -3.68 -11.28
CA ASP A 492 -8.32 -4.59 -11.91
C ASP A 492 -7.84 -5.67 -10.93
N ARG A 493 -7.65 -5.33 -9.66
CA ARG A 493 -7.35 -6.30 -8.60
C ARG A 493 -8.52 -7.26 -8.36
N LEU A 494 -9.75 -6.76 -8.36
CA LEU A 494 -10.94 -7.61 -8.25
C LEU A 494 -10.99 -8.61 -9.41
N ARG A 495 -10.79 -8.14 -10.65
CA ARG A 495 -10.74 -9.03 -11.82
C ARG A 495 -9.69 -10.12 -11.66
N GLN A 496 -8.47 -9.76 -11.24
CA GLN A 496 -7.42 -10.74 -10.96
C GLN A 496 -7.81 -11.76 -9.88
N LYS A 497 -8.48 -11.34 -8.80
CA LYS A 497 -8.94 -12.24 -7.75
C LYS A 497 -9.98 -13.23 -8.28
N LEU A 498 -10.93 -12.77 -9.09
CA LEU A 498 -11.96 -13.62 -9.70
C LEU A 498 -11.37 -14.60 -10.73
N ASP A 499 -10.49 -14.11 -11.60
CA ASP A 499 -9.79 -14.94 -12.60
C ASP A 499 -8.92 -16.03 -11.93
N ASN A 500 -8.43 -15.78 -10.72
CA ASN A 500 -7.68 -16.73 -9.92
C ASN A 500 -8.55 -17.63 -9.01
N GLY A 501 -9.87 -17.53 -9.09
CA GLY A 501 -10.81 -18.47 -8.48
C GLY A 501 -11.40 -18.05 -7.13
N ALA A 502 -11.55 -16.75 -6.87
CA ALA A 502 -12.39 -16.28 -5.78
C ALA A 502 -13.86 -16.62 -6.08
N ASP A 503 -14.55 -17.17 -5.09
CA ASP A 503 -15.93 -17.63 -5.21
C ASP A 503 -16.94 -16.53 -4.86
N TYR A 504 -16.59 -15.62 -3.96
CA TYR A 504 -17.45 -14.50 -3.55
C TYR A 504 -16.65 -13.28 -3.10
N VAL A 505 -17.33 -12.15 -3.07
CA VAL A 505 -16.77 -10.85 -2.70
C VAL A 505 -17.56 -10.25 -1.53
N MET A 506 -16.84 -9.70 -0.53
CA MET A 506 -17.43 -8.83 0.48
C MET A 506 -16.89 -7.41 0.28
N THR A 507 -17.78 -6.41 0.23
CA THR A 507 -17.34 -5.03 0.09
C THR A 507 -17.04 -4.40 1.44
N GLN A 508 -16.15 -3.39 1.45
CA GLN A 508 -16.09 -2.42 2.54
C GLN A 508 -17.43 -1.66 2.63
N PRO A 509 -17.73 -0.98 3.77
CA PRO A 509 -18.98 -0.25 3.91
C PRO A 509 -19.12 0.81 2.83
N ALA A 510 -20.23 0.83 2.14
CA ALA A 510 -20.58 1.84 1.17
C ALA A 510 -21.85 2.57 1.61
N PHE A 511 -21.74 3.85 1.91
CA PHE A 511 -22.89 4.71 2.24
C PHE A 511 -23.47 5.42 1.00
N HIS A 512 -22.72 5.41 -0.12
CA HIS A 512 -23.16 5.82 -1.44
C HIS A 512 -23.39 4.60 -2.33
N HIS A 513 -24.37 4.68 -3.20
CA HIS A 513 -24.75 3.58 -4.09
C HIS A 513 -23.93 3.59 -5.41
N GLU A 514 -23.51 4.77 -5.86
CA GLU A 514 -22.84 4.95 -7.14
C GLU A 514 -21.54 4.15 -7.27
N PRO A 515 -20.65 4.08 -6.26
CA PRO A 515 -19.43 3.28 -6.38
C PRO A 515 -19.69 1.78 -6.55
N LEU A 516 -20.82 1.27 -6.03
CA LEU A 516 -21.21 -0.12 -6.17
C LEU A 516 -21.68 -0.45 -7.60
N ALA A 517 -22.09 0.53 -8.40
CA ALA A 517 -22.45 0.32 -9.79
C ALA A 517 -21.30 -0.26 -10.63
N ALA A 518 -20.05 0.05 -10.27
CA ALA A 518 -18.85 -0.50 -10.91
C ALA A 518 -18.73 -2.04 -10.78
N LEU A 519 -19.43 -2.64 -9.81
CA LEU A 519 -19.48 -4.08 -9.61
C LEU A 519 -20.51 -4.77 -10.52
N GLY A 520 -21.34 -4.04 -11.24
CA GLY A 520 -22.36 -4.58 -12.15
C GLY A 520 -21.87 -5.71 -13.07
N PRO A 521 -20.74 -5.54 -13.79
CA PRO A 521 -20.18 -6.57 -14.68
C PRO A 521 -19.76 -7.87 -13.96
N PHE A 522 -19.48 -7.82 -12.67
CA PHE A 522 -18.99 -8.97 -11.89
C PHE A 522 -20.11 -9.79 -11.24
N ARG A 523 -21.35 -9.25 -11.16
CA ARG A 523 -22.49 -9.91 -10.51
C ARG A 523 -22.89 -11.24 -11.16
N GLN A 524 -22.54 -11.46 -12.41
CA GLN A 524 -22.77 -12.73 -13.10
C GLN A 524 -21.63 -13.74 -12.90
N GLN A 525 -20.47 -13.28 -12.41
CA GLN A 525 -19.27 -14.10 -12.24
C GLN A 525 -19.14 -14.65 -10.82
N CYS A 526 -19.59 -13.90 -9.82
CA CYS A 526 -19.49 -14.28 -8.41
C CYS A 526 -20.62 -13.68 -7.58
N SER A 527 -20.85 -14.24 -6.40
CA SER A 527 -21.74 -13.64 -5.40
C SER A 527 -21.07 -12.45 -4.72
N ILE A 528 -21.81 -11.34 -4.61
CA ILE A 528 -21.34 -10.11 -3.97
C ILE A 528 -22.19 -9.79 -2.76
N LEU A 529 -21.55 -9.71 -1.58
CA LEU A 529 -22.15 -9.32 -0.32
C LEU A 529 -21.77 -7.86 -0.04
N VAL A 530 -22.77 -7.00 0.07
CA VAL A 530 -22.56 -5.57 0.30
C VAL A 530 -22.33 -5.31 1.77
N GLY A 531 -21.24 -4.59 2.08
CA GLY A 531 -20.90 -4.15 3.42
C GLY A 531 -21.85 -3.09 3.94
N VAL A 532 -22.52 -3.36 5.05
CA VAL A 532 -23.42 -2.45 5.75
C VAL A 532 -22.89 -2.21 7.16
N MET A 533 -22.47 -0.96 7.45
CA MET A 533 -21.95 -0.58 8.75
C MET A 533 -23.08 -0.04 9.64
N VAL A 534 -23.19 -0.60 10.84
CA VAL A 534 -24.13 -0.10 11.86
C VAL A 534 -23.45 1.01 12.66
N LEU A 535 -23.93 2.24 12.50
CA LEU A 535 -23.42 3.39 13.24
C LEU A 535 -23.97 3.40 14.66
N THR A 536 -23.12 3.63 15.66
CA THR A 536 -23.49 3.67 17.07
C THR A 536 -23.69 5.08 17.62
N GLY A 537 -23.32 6.11 16.84
CA GLY A 537 -23.48 7.51 17.21
C GLY A 537 -22.59 8.44 16.40
N PHE A 538 -22.80 9.75 16.61
CA PHE A 538 -22.13 10.80 15.85
C PHE A 538 -20.59 10.76 15.96
N GLU A 539 -20.05 10.58 17.16
CA GLU A 539 -18.60 10.56 17.37
C GLU A 539 -17.92 9.34 16.71
N GLN A 540 -18.60 8.20 16.67
CA GLN A 540 -18.10 7.03 15.95
C GLN A 540 -18.15 7.29 14.43
N ALA A 541 -19.26 7.82 13.92
CA ALA A 541 -19.43 8.17 12.51
C ALA A 541 -18.38 9.20 12.06
N ARG A 542 -18.12 10.24 12.86
CA ARG A 542 -17.09 11.25 12.58
C ARG A 542 -15.68 10.66 12.51
N ARG A 543 -15.36 9.70 13.39
CA ARG A 543 -14.08 8.99 13.33
C ARG A 543 -13.99 8.06 12.12
N LEU A 544 -15.09 7.43 11.76
CA LEU A 544 -15.16 6.55 10.59
C LEU A 544 -14.96 7.33 9.28
N ALA A 545 -15.52 8.54 9.19
CA ALA A 545 -15.32 9.45 8.04
C ALA A 545 -13.84 9.89 7.85
N GLN A 546 -12.97 9.64 8.83
CA GLN A 546 -11.52 9.91 8.72
C GLN A 546 -10.72 8.70 8.26
N VAL A 547 -11.38 7.56 8.06
CA VAL A 547 -10.72 6.33 7.58
C VAL A 547 -10.66 6.39 6.06
N PRO A 548 -9.45 6.28 5.45
CA PRO A 548 -9.34 6.19 4.00
C PRO A 548 -10.20 5.07 3.43
N GLY A 549 -10.89 5.34 2.31
CA GLY A 549 -11.79 4.36 1.69
C GLY A 549 -13.18 4.26 2.31
N VAL A 550 -13.52 5.12 3.28
CA VAL A 550 -14.90 5.24 3.82
C VAL A 550 -15.39 6.68 3.63
N VAL A 551 -16.39 6.84 2.80
CA VAL A 551 -17.04 8.14 2.56
C VAL A 551 -18.41 8.15 3.23
N LEU A 552 -18.58 9.00 4.24
CA LEU A 552 -19.86 9.21 4.90
C LEU A 552 -20.53 10.47 4.34
N PRO A 553 -21.76 10.36 3.82
CA PRO A 553 -22.55 11.51 3.41
C PRO A 553 -22.81 12.49 4.58
N ASP A 554 -22.71 13.79 4.33
CA ASP A 554 -23.01 14.81 5.35
C ASP A 554 -24.42 14.67 5.93
N ALA A 555 -25.40 14.23 5.12
CA ALA A 555 -26.77 13.97 5.58
C ALA A 555 -26.82 12.92 6.71
N ILE A 556 -25.99 11.88 6.67
CA ILE A 556 -25.90 10.87 7.74
C ILE A 556 -25.33 11.50 9.01
N LEU A 557 -24.26 12.30 8.90
CA LEU A 557 -23.67 13.01 10.04
C LEU A 557 -24.67 13.99 10.66
N GLN A 558 -25.43 14.72 9.85
CA GLN A 558 -26.47 15.64 10.32
C GLN A 558 -27.62 14.90 11.02
N ARG A 559 -28.08 13.76 10.49
CA ARG A 559 -29.11 12.93 11.14
C ARG A 559 -28.68 12.49 12.54
N LEU A 560 -27.43 12.04 12.69
CA LEU A 560 -26.88 11.61 13.99
C LEU A 560 -26.70 12.81 14.93
N ALA A 561 -26.19 13.94 14.44
CA ALA A 561 -25.97 15.15 15.23
C ALA A 561 -27.28 15.80 15.73
N ALA A 562 -28.41 15.54 15.08
CA ALA A 562 -29.72 16.09 15.45
C ALA A 562 -30.24 15.57 16.81
N LYS A 563 -29.62 14.52 17.36
CA LYS A 563 -29.93 13.94 18.67
C LYS A 563 -28.74 14.07 19.60
N SER A 564 -28.99 14.45 20.84
CA SER A 564 -27.97 14.53 21.89
C SER A 564 -27.83 13.23 22.69
N ASP A 565 -28.89 12.44 22.79
CA ASP A 565 -28.88 11.16 23.53
C ASP A 565 -28.17 10.06 22.70
N PRO A 566 -27.14 9.39 23.27
CA PRO A 566 -26.45 8.28 22.62
C PRO A 566 -27.36 7.13 22.21
N ALA A 567 -28.42 6.84 22.98
CA ALA A 567 -29.38 5.77 22.65
C ALA A 567 -30.22 6.12 21.41
N ASP A 568 -30.64 7.38 21.31
CA ASP A 568 -31.35 7.88 20.11
C ASP A 568 -30.44 7.87 18.88
N GLN A 569 -29.15 8.26 19.05
CA GLN A 569 -28.19 8.19 17.96
C GLN A 569 -27.95 6.76 17.48
N ALA A 570 -27.84 5.80 18.41
CA ALA A 570 -27.70 4.39 18.05
C ALA A 570 -28.93 3.85 17.30
N LYS A 571 -30.14 4.30 17.67
CA LYS A 571 -31.36 3.96 16.97
C LYS A 571 -31.37 4.51 15.53
N ILE A 572 -30.95 5.78 15.33
CA ILE A 572 -30.79 6.35 13.98
C ILE A 572 -29.76 5.53 13.17
N GLY A 573 -28.67 5.10 13.79
CA GLY A 573 -27.69 4.23 13.12
C GLY A 573 -28.30 2.90 12.65
N GLN A 574 -29.16 2.29 13.43
CA GLN A 574 -29.91 1.08 13.03
C GLN A 574 -30.91 1.36 11.90
N GLU A 575 -31.60 2.50 11.94
CA GLU A 575 -32.51 2.93 10.86
C GLU A 575 -31.75 3.11 9.53
N ILE A 576 -30.59 3.77 9.55
CA ILE A 576 -29.71 3.93 8.38
C ILE A 576 -29.26 2.58 7.85
N ALA A 577 -28.83 1.67 8.73
CA ALA A 577 -28.46 0.32 8.32
C ALA A 577 -29.64 -0.45 7.70
N ALA A 578 -30.85 -0.33 8.25
CA ALA A 578 -32.05 -0.93 7.68
C ALA A 578 -32.42 -0.35 6.30
N GLU A 579 -32.24 0.96 6.10
CA GLU A 579 -32.40 1.61 4.79
C GLU A 579 -31.43 1.01 3.75
N GLN A 580 -30.17 0.79 4.13
CA GLN A 580 -29.19 0.16 3.26
C GLN A 580 -29.51 -1.31 2.97
N VAL A 581 -29.95 -2.07 3.97
CA VAL A 581 -30.39 -3.47 3.79
C VAL A 581 -31.54 -3.55 2.79
N ARG A 582 -32.51 -2.66 2.90
CA ARG A 582 -33.64 -2.58 1.97
C ARG A 582 -33.17 -2.31 0.55
N TRP A 583 -32.30 -1.34 0.38
CA TRP A 583 -31.72 -1.01 -0.91
C TRP A 583 -30.94 -2.19 -1.51
N VAL A 584 -30.07 -2.86 -0.73
CA VAL A 584 -29.30 -4.03 -1.19
C VAL A 584 -30.23 -5.13 -1.72
N ARG A 585 -31.36 -5.36 -1.07
CA ARG A 585 -32.34 -6.33 -1.51
C ARG A 585 -33.08 -5.91 -2.78
N GLN A 586 -33.53 -4.65 -2.83
CA GLN A 586 -34.25 -4.09 -3.98
C GLN A 586 -33.42 -4.14 -5.26
N GLU A 587 -32.12 -3.85 -5.14
CA GLU A 587 -31.17 -3.93 -6.25
C GLU A 587 -30.76 -5.37 -6.61
N GLY A 588 -31.23 -6.37 -5.87
CA GLY A 588 -30.97 -7.78 -6.15
C GLY A 588 -29.52 -8.20 -5.95
N TRP A 589 -28.82 -7.63 -4.96
CA TRP A 589 -27.51 -8.13 -4.55
C TRP A 589 -27.62 -9.51 -3.90
N ASN A 590 -26.50 -10.27 -3.90
CA ASN A 590 -26.49 -11.66 -3.39
C ASN A 590 -26.53 -11.76 -1.87
N GLY A 591 -26.21 -10.70 -1.13
CA GLY A 591 -26.26 -10.73 0.33
C GLY A 591 -25.72 -9.48 1.00
N LEU A 592 -25.65 -9.58 2.32
CA LEU A 592 -25.16 -8.55 3.23
C LEU A 592 -23.92 -9.02 3.97
N TYR A 593 -23.00 -8.10 4.21
CA TYR A 593 -21.95 -8.21 5.20
C TYR A 593 -22.16 -7.12 6.25
N LEU A 594 -22.77 -7.48 7.40
CA LEU A 594 -23.18 -6.56 8.44
C LEU A 594 -22.05 -6.33 9.44
N MET A 595 -21.53 -5.11 9.47
CA MET A 595 -20.38 -4.72 10.29
C MET A 595 -20.81 -3.98 11.55
N ALA A 596 -20.10 -4.23 12.66
CA ALA A 596 -20.33 -3.60 13.97
C ALA A 596 -21.78 -3.63 14.47
N PRO A 597 -22.48 -4.75 14.42
CA PRO A 597 -23.93 -4.81 14.63
C PRO A 597 -24.40 -4.57 16.07
N GLY A 598 -23.49 -4.53 17.02
CA GLY A 598 -23.78 -4.27 18.45
C GLY A 598 -24.41 -5.46 19.16
N SER A 599 -25.66 -5.77 18.93
CA SER A 599 -26.41 -6.83 19.63
C SER A 599 -27.29 -7.63 18.69
N THR A 600 -27.68 -8.85 19.10
CA THR A 600 -28.63 -9.70 18.35
C THR A 600 -30.01 -9.05 18.19
N ALA A 601 -30.45 -8.31 19.19
CA ALA A 601 -31.71 -7.54 19.08
C ALA A 601 -31.60 -6.43 18.01
N GLY A 602 -30.45 -5.73 17.96
CA GLY A 602 -30.18 -4.74 16.91
C GLY A 602 -30.15 -5.35 15.52
N ILE A 603 -29.48 -6.50 15.36
CA ILE A 603 -29.47 -7.24 14.08
C ILE A 603 -30.87 -7.62 13.66
N SER A 604 -31.67 -8.21 14.59
CA SER A 604 -33.06 -8.59 14.31
C SER A 604 -33.91 -7.40 13.87
N ALA A 605 -33.78 -6.26 14.56
CA ALA A 605 -34.51 -5.04 14.20
C ALA A 605 -34.11 -4.51 12.81
N ILE A 606 -32.80 -4.48 12.50
CA ILE A 606 -32.28 -4.04 11.20
C ILE A 606 -32.81 -4.96 10.08
N LEU A 607 -32.72 -6.27 10.25
CA LEU A 607 -33.13 -7.22 9.23
C LEU A 607 -34.66 -7.20 9.04
N GLN A 608 -35.44 -7.15 10.13
CA GLN A 608 -36.90 -7.03 10.03
C GLN A 608 -37.34 -5.76 9.28
N ALA A 609 -36.77 -4.60 9.64
CA ALA A 609 -37.07 -3.34 8.99
C ALA A 609 -36.52 -3.24 7.55
N GLY A 610 -35.40 -3.90 7.27
CA GLY A 610 -34.80 -3.94 5.94
C GLY A 610 -35.44 -4.96 5.00
N PHE A 611 -36.10 -5.99 5.54
CA PHE A 611 -36.77 -7.04 4.75
C PHE A 611 -38.27 -6.77 4.54
N SER A 612 -38.85 -5.84 5.31
CA SER A 612 -40.18 -5.30 5.07
C SER A 612 -40.17 -4.28 3.93
#